data_6a3704344d393f97d5ee1c223bf31525
#
_entry.id   6a3704344d393f97d5ee1c223bf31525
#
_cell.length_a   1.000
_cell.length_b   1.000
_cell.length_c   1.000
_cell.angle_alpha   90.00
_cell.angle_beta   90.00
_cell.angle_gamma   90.00
#
_symmetry.space_group_name_H-M   'P 1'
#
loop_
_entity.id
_entity.type
_entity.pdbx_description
1 polymer ?
#
loop_
_entity_poly.entity_id
_entity_poly.type
_entity_poly.pdbx_seq_one_letter_code
_entity_poly.pdbx_strand_id
1 'polypeptide(L)'
;MIIPVLNRFDLLRKSLSTIDHPIDEILIMNNSGVDSETDGIKEQFPHLNIRILNLPSNLGITGGWNLGIKLYPFAPYWVISSADTSFMPGSLAKMEEYSGPRTLVKSDAHYSFFSFGEQIVDAVGIFDEYIYPAYFEDNDFDDRVVRAHLGDNIIIPGIPVDDSGGSQTVKSNGKYQERNNETFVSNQSYYEKKKATDDYTVRGWNLMRRRFNDWSR
;
A
#
# COMPACT_ATOMS: atom_id res chain seq x y z
N MET A 1 -8.33 -3.43 7.22
CA MET A 1 -7.82 -3.07 5.87
C MET A 1 -7.19 -1.68 5.91
N ILE A 2 -6.08 -1.46 5.20
CA ILE A 2 -5.34 -0.19 5.15
C ILE A 2 -5.45 0.39 3.74
N ILE A 3 -5.90 1.64 3.59
CA ILE A 3 -6.10 2.30 2.29
C ILE A 3 -5.44 3.69 2.33
N PRO A 4 -4.19 3.83 1.86
CA PRO A 4 -3.59 5.15 1.66
C PRO A 4 -4.23 5.84 0.45
N VAL A 5 -4.51 7.14 0.58
CA VAL A 5 -5.07 7.98 -0.49
C VAL A 5 -4.35 9.33 -0.53
N LEU A 6 -3.94 9.77 -1.72
CA LEU A 6 -3.31 11.08 -1.92
C LEU A 6 -4.23 12.04 -2.66
N ASN A 7 -4.91 11.53 -3.66
CA ASN A 7 -5.91 12.24 -4.47
C ASN A 7 -6.93 11.21 -4.98
N ARG A 8 -7.83 11.59 -5.88
CA ARG A 8 -8.86 10.71 -6.44
C ARG A 8 -9.76 10.10 -5.37
N PHE A 9 -10.22 10.94 -4.44
CA PHE A 9 -11.20 10.55 -3.41
C PHE A 9 -12.53 10.09 -4.00
N ASP A 10 -12.80 10.42 -5.27
CA ASP A 10 -13.90 9.85 -6.06
C ASP A 10 -13.73 8.34 -6.25
N LEU A 11 -12.50 7.88 -6.58
CA LEU A 11 -12.20 6.45 -6.72
C LEU A 11 -12.21 5.75 -5.37
N LEU A 12 -11.71 6.39 -4.31
CA LEU A 12 -11.84 5.85 -2.95
C LEU A 12 -13.32 5.59 -2.59
N ARG A 13 -14.22 6.54 -2.84
CA ARG A 13 -15.65 6.35 -2.59
C ARG A 13 -16.24 5.23 -3.45
N LYS A 14 -15.81 5.12 -4.72
CA LYS A 14 -16.18 3.98 -5.58
C LYS A 14 -15.69 2.67 -4.99
N SER A 15 -14.43 2.59 -4.56
CA SER A 15 -13.84 1.42 -3.91
C SER A 15 -14.65 0.99 -2.68
N LEU A 16 -14.92 1.92 -1.76
CA LEU A 16 -15.71 1.66 -0.56
C LEU A 16 -17.13 1.15 -0.86
N SER A 17 -17.75 1.62 -1.96
CA SER A 17 -19.09 1.17 -2.36
C SER A 17 -19.14 -0.27 -2.88
N THR A 18 -17.99 -0.87 -3.18
CA THR A 18 -17.88 -2.26 -3.67
C THR A 18 -17.52 -3.27 -2.57
N ILE A 19 -17.42 -2.81 -1.32
CA ILE A 19 -17.14 -3.69 -0.18
C ILE A 19 -18.39 -4.51 0.13
N ASP A 20 -18.32 -5.82 -0.12
CA ASP A 20 -19.40 -6.79 0.03
C ASP A 20 -19.15 -7.84 1.13
N HIS A 21 -18.07 -7.66 1.92
CA HIS A 21 -17.64 -8.61 2.94
C HIS A 21 -17.33 -7.88 4.26
N PRO A 22 -17.61 -8.48 5.42
CA PRO A 22 -17.27 -7.88 6.70
C PRO A 22 -15.78 -7.58 6.83
N ILE A 23 -15.45 -6.39 7.31
CA ILE A 23 -14.08 -5.95 7.61
C ILE A 23 -14.09 -5.34 9.00
N ASP A 24 -13.23 -5.83 9.90
CA ASP A 24 -13.18 -5.36 11.29
C ASP A 24 -12.98 -3.84 11.38
N GLU A 25 -12.01 -3.31 10.63
CA GLU A 25 -11.80 -1.88 10.52
C GLU A 25 -11.13 -1.53 9.18
N ILE A 26 -11.55 -0.42 8.57
CA ILE A 26 -10.93 0.18 7.40
C ILE A 26 -10.21 1.46 7.84
N LEU A 27 -8.89 1.44 7.78
CA LEU A 27 -8.06 2.61 8.03
C LEU A 27 -7.80 3.35 6.71
N ILE A 28 -8.43 4.49 6.54
CA ILE A 28 -8.15 5.42 5.44
C ILE A 28 -7.05 6.37 5.90
N MET A 29 -5.92 6.36 5.20
CA MET A 29 -4.82 7.29 5.46
C MET A 29 -4.80 8.38 4.40
N ASN A 30 -5.27 9.55 4.77
CA ASN A 30 -5.29 10.72 3.91
C ASN A 30 -3.91 11.37 3.85
N ASN A 31 -3.19 11.09 2.77
CA ASN A 31 -1.86 11.64 2.48
C ASN A 31 -1.90 13.01 1.76
N SER A 32 -3.10 13.59 1.53
CA SER A 32 -3.23 14.83 0.75
C SER A 32 -2.76 16.09 1.49
N GLY A 33 -2.71 16.04 2.82
CA GLY A 33 -2.51 17.22 3.66
C GLY A 33 -3.74 18.12 3.76
N VAL A 34 -4.91 17.70 3.24
CA VAL A 34 -6.17 18.43 3.24
C VAL A 34 -7.24 17.58 3.89
N ASP A 35 -7.62 17.92 5.12
CA ASP A 35 -8.53 17.12 5.95
C ASP A 35 -9.93 17.01 5.32
N SER A 36 -10.43 18.09 4.72
CA SER A 36 -11.76 18.17 4.12
C SER A 36 -11.99 17.22 2.93
N GLU A 37 -10.96 16.65 2.35
CA GLU A 37 -11.08 15.65 1.28
C GLU A 37 -11.78 14.37 1.77
N THR A 38 -11.75 14.12 3.07
CA THR A 38 -12.39 12.95 3.69
C THR A 38 -13.75 13.24 4.31
N ASP A 39 -14.22 14.48 4.24
CA ASP A 39 -15.52 14.87 4.79
C ASP A 39 -16.66 14.05 4.18
N GLY A 40 -17.60 13.65 5.02
CA GLY A 40 -18.80 12.89 4.61
C GLY A 40 -18.56 11.40 4.26
N ILE A 41 -17.31 10.90 4.31
CA ILE A 41 -17.05 9.48 3.96
C ILE A 41 -17.75 8.53 4.94
N LYS A 42 -17.66 8.78 6.25
CA LYS A 42 -18.30 7.91 7.25
C LYS A 42 -19.81 7.94 7.16
N GLU A 43 -20.37 9.12 6.90
CA GLU A 43 -21.80 9.33 6.73
C GLU A 43 -22.33 8.64 5.46
N GLN A 44 -21.53 8.61 4.41
CA GLN A 44 -21.87 7.93 3.16
C GLN A 44 -21.85 6.40 3.30
N PHE A 45 -20.99 5.86 4.16
CA PHE A 45 -20.80 4.42 4.35
C PHE A 45 -21.00 4.00 5.83
N PRO A 46 -22.20 4.22 6.42
CA PRO A 46 -22.46 4.00 7.85
C PRO A 46 -22.39 2.53 8.27
N HIS A 47 -22.44 1.61 7.30
CA HIS A 47 -22.32 0.17 7.52
C HIS A 47 -20.87 -0.33 7.59
N LEU A 48 -19.90 0.53 7.23
CA LEU A 48 -18.47 0.22 7.30
C LEU A 48 -17.85 0.82 8.56
N ASN A 49 -17.02 0.05 9.24
CA ASN A 49 -16.25 0.56 10.38
C ASN A 49 -15.00 1.30 9.86
N ILE A 50 -15.13 2.60 9.60
CA ILE A 50 -14.09 3.44 9.00
C ILE A 50 -13.39 4.29 10.05
N ARG A 51 -12.08 4.19 10.10
CA ARG A 51 -11.17 5.12 10.78
C ARG A 51 -10.45 5.97 9.76
N ILE A 52 -10.41 7.29 9.94
CA ILE A 52 -9.69 8.21 9.07
C ILE A 52 -8.51 8.80 9.85
N LEU A 53 -7.33 8.75 9.25
CA LEU A 53 -6.12 9.39 9.74
C LEU A 53 -5.68 10.45 8.72
N ASN A 54 -5.90 11.72 9.04
CA ASN A 54 -5.43 12.83 8.23
C ASN A 54 -3.97 13.11 8.53
N LEU A 55 -3.12 13.02 7.51
CA LEU A 55 -1.70 13.26 7.60
C LEU A 55 -1.37 14.67 7.08
N PRO A 56 -0.48 15.42 7.73
CA PRO A 56 -0.15 16.79 7.34
C PRO A 56 0.65 16.86 6.04
N SER A 57 1.15 15.72 5.55
CA SER A 57 1.93 15.64 4.32
C SER A 57 1.93 14.22 3.75
N ASN A 58 2.33 14.11 2.49
CA ASN A 58 2.46 12.81 1.82
C ASN A 58 3.66 12.02 2.35
N LEU A 59 3.41 10.87 2.97
CA LEU A 59 4.43 9.92 3.43
C LEU A 59 4.90 8.95 2.33
N GLY A 60 4.33 9.04 1.13
CA GLY A 60 4.50 8.01 0.11
C GLY A 60 3.68 6.75 0.40
N ILE A 61 3.73 5.80 -0.52
CA ILE A 61 2.96 4.57 -0.38
C ILE A 61 3.54 3.68 0.73
N THR A 62 4.85 3.50 0.77
CA THR A 62 5.56 2.70 1.77
C THR A 62 5.37 3.25 3.19
N GLY A 63 5.52 4.57 3.37
CA GLY A 63 5.31 5.21 4.67
C GLY A 63 3.86 5.05 5.15
N GLY A 64 2.90 5.14 4.23
CA GLY A 64 1.50 4.88 4.50
C GLY A 64 1.26 3.43 4.96
N TRP A 65 1.71 2.44 4.19
CA TRP A 65 1.56 1.03 4.56
C TRP A 65 2.22 0.71 5.90
N ASN A 66 3.46 1.13 6.09
CA ASN A 66 4.21 0.91 7.32
C ASN A 66 3.56 1.55 8.54
N LEU A 67 3.01 2.75 8.40
CA LEU A 67 2.27 3.41 9.49
C LEU A 67 1.02 2.61 9.83
N GLY A 68 0.26 2.15 8.83
CA GLY A 68 -0.89 1.28 9.05
C GLY A 68 -0.54 0.00 9.80
N ILE A 69 0.54 -0.69 9.41
CA ILE A 69 1.04 -1.88 10.11
C ILE A 69 1.36 -1.56 11.57
N LYS A 70 2.10 -0.48 11.82
CA LYS A 70 2.51 -0.05 13.16
C LYS A 70 1.34 0.34 14.07
N LEU A 71 0.22 0.78 13.50
CA LEU A 71 -1.00 1.09 14.25
C LEU A 71 -1.77 -0.15 14.71
N TYR A 72 -1.55 -1.29 14.04
CA TYR A 72 -2.19 -2.57 14.37
C TYR A 72 -1.15 -3.69 14.54
N PRO A 73 -0.22 -3.56 15.51
CA PRO A 73 0.94 -4.44 15.62
C PRO A 73 0.61 -5.88 16.06
N PHE A 74 -0.62 -6.13 16.50
CA PHE A 74 -1.07 -7.46 16.96
C PHE A 74 -2.04 -8.13 16.00
N ALA A 75 -2.21 -7.57 14.79
CA ALA A 75 -3.00 -8.23 13.76
C ALA A 75 -2.23 -9.45 13.22
N PRO A 76 -2.87 -10.61 13.06
CA PRO A 76 -2.20 -11.79 12.51
C PRO A 76 -1.83 -11.60 11.04
N TYR A 77 -2.52 -10.72 10.33
CA TYR A 77 -2.21 -10.27 8.97
C TYR A 77 -2.82 -8.89 8.71
N TRP A 78 -2.28 -8.18 7.75
CA TRP A 78 -2.79 -6.91 7.26
C TRP A 78 -3.26 -7.05 5.82
N VAL A 79 -4.39 -6.43 5.52
CA VAL A 79 -4.90 -6.29 4.15
C VAL A 79 -4.67 -4.87 3.69
N ILE A 80 -4.09 -4.71 2.52
CA ILE A 80 -3.82 -3.39 1.92
C ILE A 80 -4.55 -3.29 0.59
N SER A 81 -5.15 -2.13 0.33
CA SER A 81 -5.78 -1.81 -0.95
C SER A 81 -5.36 -0.43 -1.42
N SER A 82 -5.13 -0.28 -2.71
CA SER A 82 -5.06 1.03 -3.35
C SER A 82 -6.43 1.70 -3.33
N ALA A 83 -6.46 3.03 -3.23
CA ALA A 83 -7.70 3.80 -3.19
C ALA A 83 -8.52 3.74 -4.50
N ASP A 84 -7.90 3.37 -5.61
CA ASP A 84 -8.52 3.22 -6.93
C ASP A 84 -8.92 1.77 -7.27
N THR A 85 -8.84 0.85 -6.31
CA THR A 85 -9.24 -0.55 -6.49
C THR A 85 -10.70 -0.76 -6.12
N SER A 86 -11.49 -1.29 -7.05
CA SER A 86 -12.88 -1.75 -6.80
C SER A 86 -12.92 -3.26 -6.73
N PHE A 87 -13.63 -3.80 -5.74
CA PHE A 87 -13.71 -5.24 -5.50
C PHE A 87 -14.81 -5.87 -6.35
N MET A 88 -14.49 -6.95 -7.05
CA MET A 88 -15.50 -7.78 -7.71
C MET A 88 -16.22 -8.63 -6.65
N PRO A 89 -17.48 -9.04 -6.88
CA PRO A 89 -18.22 -9.85 -5.92
C PRO A 89 -17.44 -11.07 -5.42
N GLY A 90 -17.30 -11.21 -4.10
CA GLY A 90 -16.59 -12.31 -3.45
C GLY A 90 -15.05 -12.17 -3.39
N SER A 91 -14.46 -11.11 -3.96
CA SER A 91 -13.00 -10.90 -3.93
C SER A 91 -12.47 -10.75 -2.51
N LEU A 92 -13.20 -10.04 -1.66
CA LEU A 92 -12.82 -9.83 -0.25
C LEU A 92 -12.88 -11.13 0.55
N ALA A 93 -13.95 -11.93 0.37
CA ALA A 93 -14.07 -13.24 1.01
C ALA A 93 -12.94 -14.17 0.58
N LYS A 94 -12.59 -14.15 -0.70
CA LYS A 94 -11.47 -14.95 -1.21
C LYS A 94 -10.11 -14.46 -0.69
N MET A 95 -9.92 -13.16 -0.53
CA MET A 95 -8.73 -12.63 0.11
C MET A 95 -8.61 -13.13 1.56
N GLU A 96 -9.70 -13.09 2.34
CA GLU A 96 -9.71 -13.62 3.71
C GLU A 96 -9.38 -15.11 3.77
N GLU A 97 -9.97 -15.92 2.86
CA GLU A 97 -9.75 -17.39 2.80
C GLU A 97 -8.27 -17.76 2.72
N TYR A 98 -7.48 -17.00 1.96
CA TYR A 98 -6.05 -17.27 1.75
C TYR A 98 -5.14 -16.49 2.70
N SER A 99 -5.66 -15.46 3.38
CA SER A 99 -4.87 -14.63 4.29
C SER A 99 -4.59 -15.33 5.60
N GLY A 100 -3.38 -15.16 6.11
CA GLY A 100 -2.97 -15.74 7.37
C GLY A 100 -1.59 -15.25 7.82
N PRO A 101 -1.15 -15.68 9.04
CA PRO A 101 0.11 -15.18 9.61
C PRO A 101 1.35 -15.47 8.77
N ARG A 102 1.29 -16.47 7.88
CA ARG A 102 2.44 -16.97 7.09
C ARG A 102 2.34 -16.68 5.61
N THR A 103 1.27 -16.02 5.15
CA THR A 103 1.01 -15.86 3.72
C THR A 103 1.24 -14.44 3.25
N LEU A 104 1.69 -14.29 2.01
CA LEU A 104 1.61 -13.08 1.20
C LEU A 104 0.65 -13.38 0.06
N VAL A 105 -0.56 -12.85 0.14
CA VAL A 105 -1.62 -13.10 -0.85
C VAL A 105 -1.76 -11.89 -1.75
N LYS A 106 -1.76 -12.09 -3.06
CA LYS A 106 -1.93 -11.02 -4.04
C LYS A 106 -3.14 -11.28 -4.92
N SER A 107 -3.89 -10.21 -5.22
CA SER A 107 -4.94 -10.24 -6.24
C SER A 107 -4.37 -10.34 -7.65
N ASP A 108 -5.24 -10.41 -8.66
CA ASP A 108 -4.85 -10.37 -10.07
C ASP A 108 -4.20 -9.03 -10.46
N ALA A 109 -4.46 -7.96 -9.69
CA ALA A 109 -3.79 -6.67 -9.79
C ALA A 109 -2.61 -6.52 -8.79
N HIS A 110 -2.04 -7.65 -8.36
CA HIS A 110 -0.85 -7.73 -7.51
C HIS A 110 -0.94 -6.84 -6.25
N TYR A 111 -0.08 -5.82 -6.15
CA TYR A 111 0.01 -4.92 -5.00
C TYR A 111 -1.03 -3.78 -4.99
N SER A 112 -1.98 -3.78 -5.93
CA SER A 112 -3.17 -2.93 -5.82
C SER A 112 -4.15 -3.43 -4.75
N PHE A 113 -4.18 -4.77 -4.50
CA PHE A 113 -4.93 -5.39 -3.43
C PHE A 113 -4.24 -6.67 -2.97
N PHE A 114 -3.77 -6.69 -1.73
CA PHE A 114 -2.97 -7.78 -1.20
C PHE A 114 -3.09 -7.90 0.32
N SER A 115 -2.66 -9.03 0.87
CA SER A 115 -2.47 -9.22 2.31
C SER A 115 -1.15 -9.89 2.60
N PHE A 116 -0.62 -9.67 3.81
CA PHE A 116 0.57 -10.36 4.29
C PHE A 116 0.53 -10.52 5.80
N GLY A 117 1.08 -11.64 6.25
CA GLY A 117 1.03 -12.07 7.64
C GLY A 117 2.17 -11.53 8.49
N GLU A 118 1.96 -11.56 9.82
CA GLU A 118 2.95 -11.11 10.81
C GLU A 118 4.28 -11.86 10.68
N GLN A 119 4.26 -13.17 10.39
CA GLN A 119 5.49 -13.96 10.28
C GLN A 119 6.27 -13.64 9.00
N ILE A 120 5.63 -13.13 7.95
CA ILE A 120 6.34 -12.56 6.80
C ILE A 120 7.08 -11.30 7.23
N VAL A 121 6.39 -10.39 7.96
CA VAL A 121 7.01 -9.15 8.47
C VAL A 121 8.15 -9.44 9.44
N ASP A 122 7.99 -10.41 10.34
CA ASP A 122 9.03 -10.82 11.29
C ASP A 122 10.29 -11.32 10.57
N ALA A 123 10.11 -12.02 9.46
CA ALA A 123 11.22 -12.59 8.69
C ALA A 123 11.94 -11.56 7.82
N VAL A 124 11.20 -10.64 7.17
CA VAL A 124 11.77 -9.74 6.15
C VAL A 124 11.66 -8.25 6.47
N GLY A 125 11.00 -7.89 7.57
CA GLY A 125 10.72 -6.51 7.93
C GLY A 125 9.55 -5.91 7.14
N ILE A 126 9.26 -4.65 7.42
CA ILE A 126 8.25 -3.84 6.71
C ILE A 126 8.83 -3.29 5.39
N PHE A 127 8.07 -2.48 4.66
CA PHE A 127 8.52 -1.90 3.39
C PHE A 127 9.68 -0.91 3.57
N ASP A 128 10.57 -0.82 2.57
CA ASP A 128 11.71 0.09 2.61
C ASP A 128 11.28 1.54 2.30
N GLU A 129 11.20 2.39 3.33
CA GLU A 129 10.75 3.78 3.20
C GLU A 129 11.75 4.68 2.44
N TYR A 130 12.94 4.17 2.11
CA TYR A 130 13.86 4.87 1.23
C TYR A 130 13.38 4.88 -0.22
N ILE A 131 12.50 3.94 -0.59
CA ILE A 131 11.77 3.90 -1.86
C ILE A 131 10.56 4.82 -1.74
N TYR A 132 10.69 6.06 -2.21
CA TYR A 132 9.69 7.12 -2.06
C TYR A 132 9.48 7.85 -3.39
N PRO A 133 8.28 8.30 -3.75
CA PRO A 133 7.01 8.08 -3.04
C PRO A 133 6.35 6.74 -3.39
N ALA A 134 6.74 6.09 -4.50
CA ALA A 134 6.18 4.84 -5.01
C ALA A 134 7.10 4.20 -6.06
N TYR A 135 6.77 2.95 -6.42
CA TYR A 135 7.43 2.05 -7.37
C TYR A 135 8.74 1.46 -6.89
N PHE A 136 8.88 0.15 -7.09
CA PHE A 136 9.95 -0.75 -6.65
C PHE A 136 9.89 -1.18 -5.18
N GLU A 137 8.95 -0.66 -4.37
CA GLU A 137 8.72 -1.11 -3.00
C GLU A 137 8.20 -2.55 -2.95
N ASP A 138 7.35 -2.90 -3.90
CA ASP A 138 6.79 -4.23 -4.10
C ASP A 138 7.84 -5.22 -4.59
N ASN A 139 8.66 -4.83 -5.56
CA ASN A 139 9.78 -5.64 -6.03
C ASN A 139 10.79 -5.93 -4.92
N ASP A 140 11.16 -4.92 -4.12
CA ASP A 140 12.06 -5.06 -2.99
C ASP A 140 11.47 -6.01 -1.93
N PHE A 141 10.18 -5.90 -1.65
CA PHE A 141 9.52 -6.75 -0.67
C PHE A 141 9.47 -8.20 -1.15
N ASP A 142 9.09 -8.45 -2.40
CA ASP A 142 9.07 -9.79 -3.00
C ASP A 142 10.46 -10.44 -2.98
N ASP A 143 11.49 -9.72 -3.39
CA ASP A 143 12.86 -10.22 -3.38
C ASP A 143 13.28 -10.63 -1.96
N ARG A 144 12.92 -9.84 -0.93
CA ARG A 144 13.23 -10.19 0.47
C ARG A 144 12.49 -11.45 0.92
N VAL A 145 11.21 -11.61 0.56
CA VAL A 145 10.41 -12.80 0.87
C VAL A 145 11.01 -14.04 0.22
N VAL A 146 11.37 -13.96 -1.06
CA VAL A 146 12.01 -15.07 -1.78
C VAL A 146 13.37 -15.42 -1.16
N ARG A 147 14.19 -14.43 -0.81
CA ARG A 147 15.51 -14.62 -0.18
C ARG A 147 15.43 -15.22 1.22
N ALA A 148 14.37 -14.92 1.94
CA ALA A 148 14.10 -15.56 3.25
C ALA A 148 13.59 -17.01 3.12
N HIS A 149 13.61 -17.59 1.90
CA HIS A 149 13.05 -18.93 1.58
C HIS A 149 11.55 -19.05 1.89
N LEU A 150 10.81 -17.95 1.76
CA LEU A 150 9.36 -17.88 1.96
C LEU A 150 8.59 -17.72 0.63
N GLY A 151 9.23 -18.03 -0.50
CA GLY A 151 8.60 -17.92 -1.82
C GLY A 151 7.33 -18.76 -1.96
N ASP A 152 7.29 -19.94 -1.33
CA ASP A 152 6.11 -20.82 -1.33
C ASP A 152 4.93 -20.25 -0.53
N ASN A 153 5.16 -19.20 0.26
CA ASN A 153 4.12 -18.48 1.00
C ASN A 153 3.48 -17.37 0.18
N ILE A 154 3.99 -17.08 -1.02
CA ILE A 154 3.39 -16.13 -1.96
C ILE A 154 2.27 -16.85 -2.71
N ILE A 155 1.03 -16.39 -2.53
CA ILE A 155 -0.17 -16.99 -3.09
C ILE A 155 -0.85 -15.99 -4.04
N ILE A 156 -1.12 -16.41 -5.27
CA ILE A 156 -1.90 -15.64 -6.24
C ILE A 156 -3.09 -16.49 -6.67
N PRO A 157 -4.20 -16.47 -5.90
CA PRO A 157 -5.27 -17.44 -6.08
C PRO A 157 -6.32 -17.04 -7.14
N GLY A 158 -6.04 -15.98 -7.92
CA GLY A 158 -6.98 -15.44 -8.89
C GLY A 158 -8.11 -14.65 -8.21
N ILE A 159 -7.76 -13.58 -7.48
CA ILE A 159 -8.73 -12.65 -6.86
C ILE A 159 -8.97 -11.50 -7.82
N PRO A 160 -10.13 -11.43 -8.49
CA PRO A 160 -10.38 -10.40 -9.49
C PRO A 160 -10.70 -9.06 -8.83
N VAL A 161 -10.08 -7.99 -9.33
CA VAL A 161 -10.37 -6.61 -8.95
C VAL A 161 -10.31 -5.70 -10.18
N ASP A 162 -11.00 -4.56 -10.12
CA ASP A 162 -10.84 -3.44 -11.07
C ASP A 162 -9.95 -2.38 -10.42
N ASP A 163 -8.71 -2.27 -10.85
CA ASP A 163 -7.74 -1.26 -10.37
C ASP A 163 -7.80 0.05 -11.19
N SER A 164 -8.87 0.25 -11.94
CA SER A 164 -9.09 1.43 -12.79
C SER A 164 -7.95 1.68 -13.81
N GLY A 165 -7.22 0.63 -14.18
CA GLY A 165 -6.04 0.68 -15.06
C GLY A 165 -4.78 1.16 -14.36
N GLY A 166 -4.75 1.12 -13.03
CA GLY A 166 -3.60 1.39 -12.16
C GLY A 166 -3.08 2.82 -12.17
N SER A 167 -2.37 3.21 -11.13
CA SER A 167 -1.61 4.47 -11.04
C SER A 167 -2.44 5.75 -11.27
N GLN A 168 -3.73 5.74 -10.93
CA GLN A 168 -4.63 6.88 -11.17
C GLN A 168 -4.19 8.14 -10.41
N THR A 169 -3.59 8.00 -9.24
CA THR A 169 -2.97 9.11 -8.48
C THR A 169 -1.99 9.91 -9.32
N VAL A 170 -1.10 9.23 -10.05
CA VAL A 170 -0.08 9.86 -10.91
C VAL A 170 -0.69 10.38 -12.20
N LYS A 171 -1.48 9.55 -12.89
CA LYS A 171 -2.07 9.88 -14.21
C LYS A 171 -3.02 11.07 -14.16
N SER A 172 -3.67 11.34 -13.03
CA SER A 172 -4.65 12.41 -12.88
C SER A 172 -4.05 13.80 -12.65
N ASN A 173 -2.74 13.92 -12.41
CA ASN A 173 -2.11 15.18 -12.05
C ASN A 173 -0.70 15.32 -12.65
N GLY A 174 -0.51 16.28 -13.56
CA GLY A 174 0.75 16.49 -14.27
C GLY A 174 1.96 16.74 -13.34
N LYS A 175 1.77 17.45 -12.22
CA LYS A 175 2.85 17.66 -11.25
C LYS A 175 3.27 16.37 -10.55
N TYR A 176 2.31 15.49 -10.24
CA TYR A 176 2.62 14.18 -9.68
C TYR A 176 3.31 13.30 -10.72
N GLN A 177 2.92 13.40 -11.99
CA GLN A 177 3.56 12.66 -13.07
C GLN A 177 5.02 13.09 -13.28
N GLU A 178 5.31 14.40 -13.30
CA GLU A 178 6.68 14.91 -13.41
C GLU A 178 7.54 14.42 -12.24
N ARG A 179 7.07 14.63 -11.01
CA ARG A 179 7.78 14.17 -9.80
C ARG A 179 7.97 12.66 -9.80
N ASN A 180 6.95 11.92 -10.23
CA ASN A 180 7.04 10.48 -10.32
C ASN A 180 8.11 10.03 -11.31
N ASN A 181 8.22 10.68 -12.47
CA ASN A 181 9.24 10.32 -13.46
C ASN A 181 10.66 10.48 -12.89
N GLU A 182 10.91 11.54 -12.13
CA GLU A 182 12.21 11.76 -11.49
C GLU A 182 12.49 10.74 -10.37
N THR A 183 11.51 10.50 -9.50
CA THR A 183 11.68 9.54 -8.39
C THR A 183 11.70 8.10 -8.86
N PHE A 184 10.99 7.76 -9.94
CA PHE A 184 11.00 6.42 -10.53
C PHE A 184 12.41 5.98 -10.92
N VAL A 185 13.14 6.81 -11.68
CA VAL A 185 14.51 6.50 -12.08
C VAL A 185 15.43 6.34 -10.86
N SER A 186 15.24 7.20 -9.86
CA SER A 186 16.01 7.15 -8.62
C SER A 186 15.71 5.89 -7.81
N ASN A 187 14.44 5.50 -7.70
CA ASN A 187 14.02 4.30 -6.99
C ASN A 187 14.48 3.04 -7.71
N GLN A 188 14.38 3.02 -9.05
CA GLN A 188 14.91 1.94 -9.88
C GLN A 188 16.42 1.74 -9.64
N SER A 189 17.19 2.83 -9.72
CA SER A 189 18.64 2.77 -9.51
C SER A 189 19.00 2.28 -8.09
N TYR A 190 18.21 2.68 -7.09
CA TYR A 190 18.39 2.21 -5.72
C TYR A 190 18.08 0.71 -5.59
N TYR A 191 16.95 0.27 -6.14
CA TYR A 191 16.56 -1.14 -6.14
C TYR A 191 17.58 -2.03 -6.88
N GLU A 192 18.01 -1.64 -8.08
CA GLU A 192 19.03 -2.37 -8.84
C GLU A 192 20.38 -2.43 -8.09
N LYS A 193 20.72 -1.38 -7.36
CA LYS A 193 21.90 -1.40 -6.48
C LYS A 193 21.75 -2.43 -5.36
N LYS A 194 20.59 -2.50 -4.70
CA LYS A 194 20.30 -3.52 -3.68
C LYS A 194 20.50 -4.92 -4.24
N LYS A 195 19.98 -5.19 -5.43
CA LYS A 195 20.16 -6.48 -6.13
C LYS A 195 21.62 -6.77 -6.44
N ALA A 196 22.36 -5.81 -7.00
CA ALA A 196 23.75 -5.98 -7.41
C ALA A 196 24.70 -6.20 -6.21
N THR A 197 24.40 -5.59 -5.06
CA THR A 197 25.21 -5.69 -3.85
C THR A 197 24.71 -6.73 -2.85
N ASP A 198 23.57 -7.36 -3.14
CA ASP A 198 22.89 -8.26 -2.24
C ASP A 198 22.52 -7.64 -0.86
N ASP A 199 22.40 -6.31 -0.81
CA ASP A 199 22.08 -5.53 0.39
C ASP A 199 20.59 -5.14 0.40
N TYR A 200 19.76 -6.01 0.96
CA TYR A 200 18.31 -5.78 1.13
C TYR A 200 17.95 -5.17 2.49
N THR A 201 18.88 -4.47 3.12
CA THR A 201 18.58 -3.76 4.37
C THR A 201 17.45 -2.76 4.19
N VAL A 202 16.42 -2.91 5.01
CA VAL A 202 15.29 -1.98 5.07
C VAL A 202 15.73 -0.67 5.72
N ARG A 203 15.46 0.44 5.06
CA ARG A 203 15.89 1.76 5.52
C ARG A 203 14.70 2.62 5.90
N GLY A 204 14.78 3.23 7.06
CA GLY A 204 13.74 4.10 7.57
C GLY A 204 13.78 5.51 6.96
N TRP A 205 12.70 6.23 7.15
CA TRP A 205 12.45 7.56 6.62
C TRP A 205 13.48 8.63 7.01
N ASN A 206 14.28 8.44 8.04
CA ASN A 206 15.38 9.35 8.39
C ASN A 206 16.40 9.51 7.25
N LEU A 207 16.63 8.45 6.47
CA LEU A 207 17.48 8.52 5.28
C LEU A 207 16.73 9.11 4.10
N MET A 208 15.44 8.81 3.97
CA MET A 208 14.54 9.42 2.98
C MET A 208 14.50 10.95 3.14
N ARG A 209 14.38 11.46 4.38
CA ARG A 209 14.40 12.89 4.66
C ARG A 209 15.66 13.59 4.14
N ARG A 210 16.82 12.93 4.20
CA ARG A 210 18.07 13.46 3.64
C ARG A 210 18.09 13.44 2.12
N ARG A 211 17.46 12.40 1.52
CA ARG A 211 17.42 12.22 0.06
C ARG A 211 16.47 13.24 -0.62
N PHE A 212 15.37 13.56 0.03
CA PHE A 212 14.28 14.37 -0.53
C PHE A 212 14.06 15.68 0.23
N ASN A 213 15.12 16.26 0.79
CA ASN A 213 15.02 17.46 1.63
C ASN A 213 14.32 18.64 0.93
N ASP A 214 14.39 18.68 -0.41
CA ASP A 214 13.80 19.75 -1.22
C ASP A 214 12.39 19.42 -1.75
N TRP A 215 11.89 18.23 -1.49
CA TRP A 215 10.62 17.74 -2.06
C TRP A 215 9.45 17.76 -1.08
N SER A 216 9.73 17.96 0.20
CA SER A 216 8.74 17.96 1.27
C SER A 216 8.21 19.35 1.64
N ARG A 217 8.54 20.39 0.83
CA ARG A 217 8.10 21.77 1.05
C ARG A 217 7.34 22.31 -0.15
#